data_cd5629b42b7693d51d4ee5b154140342
#
_entry.id   cd5629b42b7693d51d4ee5b154140342
#
_cell.length_a   1.000
_cell.length_b   1.000
_cell.length_c   1.000
_cell.angle_alpha   90.00
_cell.angle_beta   90.00
_cell.angle_gamma   90.00
#
_symmetry.space_group_name_H-M   'P 1'
#
loop_
_entity.id
_entity.type
_entity.pdbx_description
1 polymer ?
#
loop_
_entity_poly.entity_id
_entity_poly.type
_entity_poly.pdbx_seq_one_letter_code
_entity_poly.pdbx_strand_id
1 'polypeptide(L)'
;MFYGREEQKKRLFSMIDRDEQMISLIYGRRRIGKSELIKHTLRESKVRSIYYECKQTAEANNVDSLSEIIGEEFDFPKPLFRNMEETLDFLFKKSEEMSLILVLDEYPYLRECIQGLDSILQALIDKYKDTAHMKFIICGSYVDTMKALLAKQNPLYGRIDLTIELKPMDYYESALFYEGFSDEDKVRLYSVFGGVPYYNRLVDSSKSVRENIIELIASPGARLENEVSMYLNSEISKITNANEVFEALAKGFSKFKDILDQSHVSSGPTLVDVLDKLIRMDVVKKEMPINDENNKKKAGYFISDNLSLFYYKYVFRNISRMNIMDVDVFYDKYIAEDFETKHVPKIFEDVCRQYLIRCNKKGLFSEPFEKIGKYYYDDSVNKKNGEFDIVTWDDKGYVFYEAKFRKDAITEPMIEEKIAQVKQTNLDCYKYGFISRSGFVCKESEDRILISLDEIYKE
;
A
#
# COMPACT_ATOMS: atom_id res chain seq x y z
N MET A 1 -17.64 6.42 -8.48
CA MET A 1 -17.94 6.07 -7.08
C MET A 1 -16.62 6.02 -6.31
N PHE A 2 -16.56 6.48 -5.05
CA PHE A 2 -15.40 6.41 -4.17
C PHE A 2 -15.59 5.25 -3.20
N TYR A 3 -14.58 4.40 -3.05
CA TYR A 3 -14.65 3.19 -2.22
C TYR A 3 -13.66 3.23 -1.08
N GLY A 4 -14.05 2.73 0.10
CA GLY A 4 -13.19 2.57 1.27
C GLY A 4 -12.67 3.87 1.89
N ARG A 5 -11.54 3.80 2.57
CA ARG A 5 -10.86 4.95 3.19
C ARG A 5 -11.66 5.62 4.32
N GLU A 6 -12.54 4.88 5.00
CA GLU A 6 -13.44 5.45 6.01
C GLU A 6 -12.68 6.14 7.16
N GLU A 7 -11.58 5.54 7.61
CA GLU A 7 -10.73 6.12 8.66
C GLU A 7 -10.11 7.44 8.22
N GLN A 8 -9.55 7.46 6.99
CA GLN A 8 -8.92 8.66 6.45
C GLN A 8 -9.93 9.78 6.20
N LYS A 9 -11.11 9.45 5.67
CA LYS A 9 -12.23 10.40 5.52
C LYS A 9 -12.61 10.99 6.86
N LYS A 10 -12.87 10.15 7.87
CA LYS A 10 -13.23 10.60 9.22
C LYS A 10 -12.20 11.54 9.82
N ARG A 11 -10.89 11.27 9.63
CA ARG A 11 -9.81 12.13 10.12
C ARG A 11 -9.79 13.49 9.40
N LEU A 12 -10.00 13.50 8.07
CA LEU A 12 -10.08 14.75 7.30
C LEU A 12 -11.30 15.58 7.68
N PHE A 13 -12.49 14.98 7.81
CA PHE A 13 -13.68 15.70 8.27
C PHE A 13 -13.49 16.27 9.68
N SER A 14 -12.94 15.48 10.62
CA SER A 14 -12.63 15.97 11.96
C SER A 14 -11.66 17.16 11.96
N MET A 15 -10.75 17.25 11.00
CA MET A 15 -9.87 18.41 10.82
C MET A 15 -10.63 19.61 10.24
N ILE A 16 -11.47 19.37 9.22
CA ILE A 16 -12.22 20.42 8.54
C ILE A 16 -13.23 21.10 9.49
N ASP A 17 -13.84 20.31 10.38
CA ASP A 17 -14.85 20.78 11.33
C ASP A 17 -14.26 21.59 12.51
N ARG A 18 -12.92 21.66 12.67
CA ARG A 18 -12.29 22.53 13.65
C ARG A 18 -12.50 24.00 13.29
N ASP A 19 -12.63 24.86 14.28
CA ASP A 19 -12.73 26.30 14.02
C ASP A 19 -11.38 26.98 13.82
N GLU A 20 -10.32 26.42 14.38
CA GLU A 20 -8.95 26.91 14.33
C GLU A 20 -8.23 26.61 13.00
N GLN A 21 -7.11 27.28 12.76
CA GLN A 21 -6.18 26.94 11.66
C GLN A 21 -5.67 25.50 11.83
N MET A 22 -5.73 24.71 10.76
CA MET A 22 -5.26 23.33 10.74
C MET A 22 -4.43 23.04 9.49
N ILE A 23 -3.28 22.43 9.68
CA ILE A 23 -2.36 22.06 8.59
C ILE A 23 -2.30 20.55 8.47
N SER A 24 -2.54 20.02 7.29
CA SER A 24 -2.43 18.59 7.04
C SER A 24 -1.46 18.24 5.92
N LEU A 25 -0.82 17.09 6.09
CA LEU A 25 0.09 16.48 5.14
C LEU A 25 -0.47 15.14 4.68
N ILE A 26 -0.77 15.02 3.39
CA ILE A 26 -1.28 13.79 2.78
C ILE A 26 -0.27 13.30 1.76
N TYR A 27 0.25 12.09 1.95
CA TYR A 27 1.21 11.54 1.01
C TYR A 27 1.05 10.02 0.85
N GLY A 28 1.68 9.50 -0.17
CA GLY A 28 1.67 8.10 -0.55
C GLY A 28 2.01 7.96 -2.02
N ARG A 29 2.30 6.75 -2.47
CA ARG A 29 2.72 6.51 -3.86
C ARG A 29 1.69 7.02 -4.89
N ARG A 30 2.13 7.15 -6.14
CA ARG A 30 1.22 7.49 -7.25
C ARG A 30 0.07 6.48 -7.36
N ARG A 31 -1.10 6.96 -7.84
CA ARG A 31 -2.30 6.14 -8.09
C ARG A 31 -2.96 5.50 -6.88
N ILE A 32 -2.50 5.85 -5.65
CA ILE A 32 -3.05 5.33 -4.39
C ILE A 32 -4.38 6.00 -3.97
N GLY A 33 -4.82 7.03 -4.72
CA GLY A 33 -6.09 7.70 -4.50
C GLY A 33 -6.05 8.94 -3.60
N LYS A 34 -4.90 9.60 -3.42
CA LYS A 34 -4.77 10.85 -2.63
C LYS A 34 -5.72 11.95 -3.10
N SER A 35 -5.58 12.35 -4.37
CA SER A 35 -6.39 13.42 -4.98
C SER A 35 -7.88 13.07 -4.98
N GLU A 36 -8.23 11.80 -5.20
CA GLU A 36 -9.63 11.35 -5.13
C GLU A 36 -10.21 11.42 -3.71
N LEU A 37 -9.41 11.05 -2.68
CA LEU A 37 -9.81 11.19 -1.28
C LEU A 37 -10.08 12.66 -0.94
N ILE A 38 -9.16 13.55 -1.31
CA ILE A 38 -9.30 14.99 -1.07
C ILE A 38 -10.52 15.53 -1.80
N LYS A 39 -10.63 15.32 -3.12
CA LYS A 39 -11.77 15.79 -3.93
C LYS A 39 -13.11 15.24 -3.43
N HIS A 40 -13.15 13.99 -2.97
CA HIS A 40 -14.35 13.42 -2.35
C HIS A 40 -14.72 14.16 -1.07
N THR A 41 -13.76 14.39 -0.18
CA THR A 41 -13.97 15.13 1.07
C THR A 41 -14.42 16.58 0.81
N LEU A 42 -13.82 17.27 -0.18
CA LEU A 42 -14.21 18.63 -0.54
C LEU A 42 -15.66 18.71 -1.06
N ARG A 43 -16.12 17.74 -1.86
CA ARG A 43 -17.50 17.70 -2.37
C ARG A 43 -18.54 17.50 -1.26
N GLU A 44 -18.20 16.77 -0.21
CA GLU A 44 -19.08 16.53 0.94
C GLU A 44 -19.00 17.64 1.98
N SER A 45 -17.91 18.41 1.99
CA SER A 45 -17.73 19.57 2.85
C SER A 45 -18.57 20.76 2.35
N LYS A 46 -19.10 21.54 3.30
CA LYS A 46 -19.78 22.82 3.02
C LYS A 46 -18.82 24.00 3.08
N VAL A 47 -17.57 23.78 3.44
CA VAL A 47 -16.54 24.82 3.56
C VAL A 47 -16.03 25.17 2.17
N ARG A 48 -15.88 26.46 1.89
CA ARG A 48 -15.31 26.96 0.64
C ARG A 48 -13.91 26.39 0.44
N SER A 49 -13.59 25.96 -0.79
CA SER A 49 -12.34 25.26 -1.03
C SER A 49 -11.66 25.67 -2.34
N ILE A 50 -10.35 25.87 -2.25
CA ILE A 50 -9.45 26.08 -3.38
C ILE A 50 -8.58 24.84 -3.53
N TYR A 51 -8.74 24.13 -4.64
CA TYR A 51 -7.92 22.97 -5.00
C TYR A 51 -7.01 23.35 -6.16
N TYR A 52 -5.71 23.36 -5.88
CA TYR A 52 -4.69 23.64 -6.88
C TYR A 52 -3.76 22.44 -7.07
N GLU A 53 -3.71 21.90 -8.29
CA GLU A 53 -2.73 20.90 -8.70
C GLU A 53 -1.47 21.62 -9.19
N CYS A 54 -0.40 21.54 -8.40
CA CYS A 54 0.87 22.20 -8.66
C CYS A 54 1.52 21.64 -9.93
N LYS A 55 2.01 22.55 -10.79
CA LYS A 55 2.58 22.19 -12.09
C LYS A 55 4.09 22.25 -12.05
N GLN A 56 4.74 21.32 -12.74
CA GLN A 56 6.18 21.32 -12.94
C GLN A 56 6.57 22.40 -13.97
N THR A 57 6.50 23.65 -13.55
CA THR A 57 6.77 24.84 -14.37
C THR A 57 7.31 25.97 -13.49
N ALA A 58 7.66 27.12 -14.08
CA ALA A 58 8.11 28.28 -13.34
C ALA A 58 7.06 28.80 -12.34
N GLU A 59 7.49 29.44 -11.26
CA GLU A 59 6.65 30.04 -10.23
C GLU A 59 5.56 30.93 -10.81
N ALA A 60 5.91 31.82 -11.74
CA ALA A 60 4.95 32.75 -12.35
C ALA A 60 3.75 32.06 -13.01
N ASN A 61 3.96 30.90 -13.65
CA ASN A 61 2.88 30.13 -14.25
C ASN A 61 1.99 29.44 -13.21
N ASN A 62 2.56 29.01 -12.09
CA ASN A 62 1.81 28.46 -10.96
C ASN A 62 0.97 29.56 -10.29
N VAL A 63 1.56 30.75 -10.08
CA VAL A 63 0.88 31.93 -9.52
C VAL A 63 -0.28 32.34 -10.43
N ASP A 64 -0.04 32.44 -11.74
CA ASP A 64 -1.06 32.81 -12.70
C ASP A 64 -2.25 31.85 -12.73
N SER A 65 -1.98 30.54 -12.72
CA SER A 65 -3.01 29.51 -12.67
C SER A 65 -3.80 29.49 -11.35
N LEU A 66 -3.12 29.67 -10.21
CA LEU A 66 -3.80 29.73 -8.91
C LEU A 66 -4.63 31.01 -8.78
N SER A 67 -4.14 32.13 -9.32
CA SER A 67 -4.89 33.43 -9.37
C SER A 67 -6.21 33.29 -10.13
N GLU A 68 -6.24 32.53 -11.22
CA GLU A 68 -7.46 32.25 -11.97
C GLU A 68 -8.50 31.52 -11.11
N ILE A 69 -8.09 30.44 -10.44
CA ILE A 69 -8.94 29.68 -9.50
C ILE A 69 -9.44 30.57 -8.36
N ILE A 70 -8.58 31.45 -7.81
CA ILE A 70 -8.96 32.38 -6.75
C ILE A 70 -10.04 33.35 -7.26
N GLY A 71 -9.88 33.89 -8.46
CA GLY A 71 -10.87 34.78 -9.06
C GLY A 71 -12.22 34.08 -9.23
N GLU A 72 -12.24 32.87 -9.77
CA GLU A 72 -13.44 32.05 -9.93
C GLU A 72 -14.12 31.73 -8.60
N GLU A 73 -13.35 31.28 -7.60
CA GLU A 73 -13.90 30.85 -6.31
C GLU A 73 -14.50 32.00 -5.49
N PHE A 74 -13.92 33.21 -5.60
CA PHE A 74 -14.39 34.40 -4.87
C PHE A 74 -15.28 35.31 -5.71
N ASP A 75 -15.60 34.95 -6.95
CA ASP A 75 -16.47 35.71 -7.87
C ASP A 75 -15.99 37.17 -8.08
N PHE A 76 -14.70 37.34 -8.34
CA PHE A 76 -14.10 38.61 -8.70
C PHE A 76 -13.09 38.46 -9.87
N PRO A 77 -12.72 39.57 -10.56
CA PRO A 77 -11.72 39.52 -11.62
C PRO A 77 -10.41 38.88 -11.13
N LYS A 78 -9.76 38.08 -11.99
CA LYS A 78 -8.48 37.45 -11.70
C LYS A 78 -7.52 38.42 -11.02
N PRO A 79 -7.11 38.14 -9.77
CA PRO A 79 -6.16 39.00 -9.06
C PRO A 79 -4.76 38.84 -9.66
N LEU A 80 -3.95 39.89 -9.54
CA LEU A 80 -2.56 39.89 -9.98
C LEU A 80 -1.65 39.84 -8.75
N PHE A 81 -0.93 38.72 -8.58
CA PHE A 81 0.07 38.53 -7.54
C PHE A 81 1.48 38.50 -8.17
N ARG A 82 2.47 39.02 -7.45
CA ARG A 82 3.87 39.04 -7.92
C ARG A 82 4.57 37.70 -7.80
N ASN A 83 4.21 36.92 -6.78
CA ASN A 83 4.84 35.67 -6.43
C ASN A 83 3.88 34.79 -5.61
N MET A 84 4.30 33.56 -5.30
CA MET A 84 3.51 32.60 -4.53
C MET A 84 3.30 33.05 -3.07
N GLU A 85 4.27 33.70 -2.46
CA GLU A 85 4.15 34.23 -1.09
C GLU A 85 2.98 35.22 -0.98
N GLU A 86 2.90 36.18 -1.89
CA GLU A 86 1.78 37.15 -1.91
C GLU A 86 0.43 36.46 -2.17
N THR A 87 0.41 35.45 -3.03
CA THR A 87 -0.80 34.68 -3.32
C THR A 87 -1.29 33.92 -2.08
N LEU A 88 -0.37 33.26 -1.38
CA LEU A 88 -0.69 32.51 -0.16
C LEU A 88 -1.06 33.43 1.00
N ASP A 89 -0.34 34.55 1.18
CA ASP A 89 -0.66 35.58 2.20
C ASP A 89 -2.09 36.10 2.03
N PHE A 90 -2.51 36.37 0.78
CA PHE A 90 -3.89 36.76 0.47
C PHE A 90 -4.91 35.70 0.93
N LEU A 91 -4.65 34.41 0.67
CA LEU A 91 -5.56 33.32 1.04
C LEU A 91 -5.61 33.13 2.56
N PHE A 92 -4.48 33.18 3.24
CA PHE A 92 -4.43 33.13 4.71
C PHE A 92 -5.20 34.32 5.32
N LYS A 93 -5.01 35.52 4.78
CA LYS A 93 -5.74 36.71 5.23
C LYS A 93 -7.25 36.57 4.97
N LYS A 94 -7.66 36.02 3.84
CA LYS A 94 -9.08 35.73 3.58
C LYS A 94 -9.67 34.73 4.56
N SER A 95 -8.88 33.80 5.04
CA SER A 95 -9.32 32.82 6.04
C SER A 95 -9.49 33.39 7.45
N GLU A 96 -9.15 34.64 7.72
CA GLU A 96 -9.52 35.38 8.96
C GLU A 96 -11.01 35.75 8.96
N GLU A 97 -11.60 35.93 7.77
CA GLU A 97 -13.00 36.34 7.60
C GLU A 97 -13.96 35.14 7.48
N MET A 98 -13.44 33.95 7.07
CA MET A 98 -14.24 32.77 6.79
C MET A 98 -13.41 31.50 6.85
N SER A 99 -14.04 30.38 7.16
CA SER A 99 -13.38 29.08 7.01
C SER A 99 -13.08 28.79 5.54
N LEU A 100 -11.84 28.44 5.23
CA LEU A 100 -11.34 28.21 3.88
C LEU A 100 -10.46 26.94 3.85
N ILE A 101 -10.73 26.06 2.89
CA ILE A 101 -9.85 24.93 2.62
C ILE A 101 -8.93 25.28 1.44
N LEU A 102 -7.62 25.22 1.63
CA LEU A 102 -6.63 25.36 0.57
C LEU A 102 -5.91 24.01 0.39
N VAL A 103 -5.92 23.49 -0.83
CA VAL A 103 -5.20 22.27 -1.21
C VAL A 103 -4.11 22.60 -2.20
N LEU A 104 -2.87 22.25 -1.88
CA LEU A 104 -1.77 22.21 -2.83
C LEU A 104 -1.44 20.73 -3.12
N ASP A 105 -1.99 20.23 -4.23
CA ASP A 105 -1.72 18.84 -4.68
C ASP A 105 -0.46 18.82 -5.55
N GLU A 106 0.33 17.75 -5.47
CA GLU A 106 1.67 17.62 -6.04
C GLU A 106 2.62 18.77 -5.61
N TYR A 107 2.55 19.13 -4.33
CA TYR A 107 3.40 20.13 -3.66
C TYR A 107 4.90 20.06 -4.00
N PRO A 108 5.53 18.88 -4.17
CA PRO A 108 6.92 18.78 -4.57
C PRO A 108 7.29 19.61 -5.80
N TYR A 109 6.39 19.78 -6.77
CA TYR A 109 6.66 20.61 -7.96
C TYR A 109 6.80 22.09 -7.65
N LEU A 110 5.98 22.63 -6.72
CA LEU A 110 6.19 24.00 -6.24
C LEU A 110 7.50 24.15 -5.48
N ARG A 111 7.83 23.17 -4.65
CA ARG A 111 9.06 23.17 -3.87
C ARG A 111 10.32 23.14 -4.75
N GLU A 112 10.25 22.50 -5.92
CA GLU A 112 11.35 22.48 -6.89
C GLU A 112 11.55 23.85 -7.57
N CYS A 113 10.47 24.58 -7.87
CA CYS A 113 10.56 25.85 -8.60
C CYS A 113 10.62 27.10 -7.68
N ILE A 114 10.29 26.98 -6.39
CA ILE A 114 10.29 28.10 -5.43
C ILE A 114 11.30 27.85 -4.32
N GLN A 115 12.39 28.57 -4.36
CA GLN A 115 13.42 28.45 -3.33
C GLN A 115 12.89 28.96 -1.97
N GLY A 116 13.00 28.13 -0.93
CA GLY A 116 12.58 28.49 0.42
C GLY A 116 11.07 28.44 0.66
N LEU A 117 10.29 27.76 -0.19
CA LEU A 117 8.83 27.64 -0.05
C LEU A 117 8.41 27.14 1.33
N ASP A 118 9.11 26.14 1.90
CA ASP A 118 8.81 25.62 3.24
C ASP A 118 8.95 26.73 4.32
N SER A 119 9.92 27.65 4.17
CA SER A 119 10.11 28.79 5.09
C SER A 119 9.04 29.87 4.89
N ILE A 120 8.61 30.14 3.66
CA ILE A 120 7.49 31.03 3.35
C ILE A 120 6.23 30.49 4.03
N LEU A 121 5.93 29.22 3.85
CA LEU A 121 4.76 28.60 4.49
C LEU A 121 4.87 28.64 6.03
N GLN A 122 6.04 28.38 6.59
CA GLN A 122 6.29 28.52 8.02
C GLN A 122 5.90 29.93 8.52
N ALA A 123 6.40 30.97 7.85
CA ALA A 123 6.16 32.36 8.25
C ALA A 123 4.65 32.71 8.17
N LEU A 124 3.95 32.26 7.14
CA LEU A 124 2.52 32.50 6.99
C LEU A 124 1.69 31.73 8.03
N ILE A 125 1.99 30.45 8.24
CA ILE A 125 1.32 29.63 9.26
C ILE A 125 1.46 30.27 10.63
N ASP A 126 2.67 30.69 11.01
CA ASP A 126 2.94 31.33 12.30
C ASP A 126 2.29 32.73 12.41
N LYS A 127 2.28 33.53 11.33
CA LYS A 127 1.66 34.86 11.27
C LYS A 127 0.17 34.82 11.53
N TYR A 128 -0.52 33.84 10.99
CA TYR A 128 -1.99 33.74 11.02
C TYR A 128 -2.52 32.70 12.01
N LYS A 129 -1.66 32.15 12.86
CA LYS A 129 -1.96 31.02 13.74
C LYS A 129 -3.22 31.21 14.59
N ASP A 130 -3.37 32.40 15.16
CA ASP A 130 -4.41 32.68 16.15
C ASP A 130 -5.64 33.39 15.54
N THR A 131 -5.62 33.74 14.25
CA THR A 131 -6.67 34.52 13.59
C THR A 131 -7.32 33.82 12.42
N ALA A 132 -6.60 32.92 11.74
CA ALA A 132 -7.09 32.27 10.52
C ALA A 132 -7.89 31.01 10.81
N HIS A 133 -8.94 30.77 10.02
CA HIS A 133 -9.74 29.55 9.99
C HIS A 133 -9.33 28.65 8.78
N MET A 134 -8.04 28.70 8.39
CA MET A 134 -7.49 27.97 7.26
C MET A 134 -7.39 26.47 7.53
N LYS A 135 -7.88 25.65 6.60
CA LYS A 135 -7.60 24.21 6.52
C LYS A 135 -6.65 23.97 5.36
N PHE A 136 -5.37 23.94 5.64
CA PHE A 136 -4.35 23.84 4.61
C PHE A 136 -3.91 22.40 4.42
N ILE A 137 -4.11 21.86 3.22
CA ILE A 137 -3.81 20.49 2.84
C ILE A 137 -2.63 20.48 1.87
N ILE A 138 -1.48 19.97 2.32
CA ILE A 138 -0.30 19.76 1.49
C ILE A 138 -0.31 18.29 1.04
N CYS A 139 -0.35 18.05 -0.26
CA CYS A 139 -0.42 16.70 -0.83
C CYS A 139 0.70 16.46 -1.83
N GLY A 140 1.20 15.20 -1.89
CA GLY A 140 2.21 14.84 -2.87
C GLY A 140 2.48 13.35 -2.98
N SER A 141 3.02 12.96 -4.14
CA SER A 141 3.31 11.55 -4.48
C SER A 141 4.73 11.13 -4.15
N TYR A 142 5.66 12.05 -4.02
CA TYR A 142 7.08 11.77 -3.72
C TYR A 142 7.25 11.53 -2.22
N VAL A 143 7.11 10.27 -1.80
CA VAL A 143 7.05 9.86 -0.37
C VAL A 143 8.23 10.40 0.44
N ASP A 144 9.47 10.26 -0.04
CA ASP A 144 10.67 10.73 0.66
C ASP A 144 10.66 12.26 0.83
N THR A 145 10.28 13.00 -0.21
CA THR A 145 10.18 14.47 -0.18
C THR A 145 9.12 14.92 0.82
N MET A 146 7.97 14.25 0.84
CA MET A 146 6.88 14.57 1.77
C MET A 146 7.21 14.21 3.21
N LYS A 147 7.85 13.08 3.46
CA LYS A 147 8.35 12.70 4.80
C LYS A 147 9.41 13.67 5.31
N ALA A 148 10.22 14.25 4.43
CA ALA A 148 11.21 15.24 4.81
C ALA A 148 10.60 16.53 5.41
N LEU A 149 9.32 16.84 5.11
CA LEU A 149 8.60 17.96 5.73
C LEU A 149 8.36 17.76 7.25
N LEU A 150 8.36 16.51 7.71
CA LEU A 150 8.22 16.15 9.12
C LEU A 150 9.55 16.08 9.88
N ALA A 151 10.68 16.29 9.20
CA ALA A 151 11.99 16.18 9.81
C ALA A 151 12.33 17.45 10.65
N LYS A 152 13.06 17.27 11.77
CA LYS A 152 13.39 18.36 12.72
C LYS A 152 14.07 19.58 12.08
N GLN A 153 14.81 19.38 10.99
CA GLN A 153 15.49 20.47 10.27
C GLN A 153 14.60 21.19 9.26
N ASN A 154 13.37 20.69 9.00
CA ASN A 154 12.45 21.34 8.06
C ASN A 154 11.68 22.48 8.76
N PRO A 155 11.47 23.64 8.10
CA PRO A 155 10.70 24.74 8.64
C PRO A 155 9.27 24.38 9.09
N LEU A 156 8.63 23.39 8.46
CA LEU A 156 7.27 22.93 8.79
C LEU A 156 7.21 21.96 9.97
N TYR A 157 8.36 21.57 10.54
CA TYR A 157 8.38 20.68 11.71
C TYR A 157 7.59 21.28 12.88
N GLY A 158 6.68 20.48 13.45
CA GLY A 158 5.83 20.88 14.57
C GLY A 158 4.65 21.80 14.20
N ARG A 159 4.40 22.04 12.88
CA ARG A 159 3.28 22.86 12.38
C ARG A 159 2.23 22.03 11.63
N ILE A 160 2.49 20.76 11.42
CA ILE A 160 1.57 19.82 10.75
C ILE A 160 0.76 19.12 11.83
N ASP A 161 -0.56 19.41 11.86
CA ASP A 161 -1.52 18.91 12.86
C ASP A 161 -2.02 17.50 12.50
N LEU A 162 -2.17 17.22 11.20
CA LEU A 162 -2.66 15.95 10.72
C LEU A 162 -1.74 15.38 9.63
N THR A 163 -1.24 14.18 9.86
CA THR A 163 -0.50 13.43 8.83
C THR A 163 -1.29 12.20 8.40
N ILE A 164 -1.50 12.06 7.09
CA ILE A 164 -2.11 10.88 6.47
C ILE A 164 -1.15 10.30 5.45
N GLU A 165 -0.53 9.17 5.79
CA GLU A 165 0.19 8.35 4.83
C GLU A 165 -0.79 7.35 4.21
N LEU A 166 -1.16 7.55 2.92
CA LEU A 166 -2.00 6.61 2.21
C LEU A 166 -1.18 5.39 1.78
N LYS A 167 -1.52 4.26 2.38
CA LYS A 167 -1.01 2.94 2.00
C LYS A 167 -1.94 2.27 0.98
N PRO A 168 -1.49 1.22 0.26
CA PRO A 168 -2.38 0.38 -0.50
C PRO A 168 -3.59 -0.06 0.34
N MET A 169 -4.74 -0.19 -0.28
CA MET A 169 -5.93 -0.77 0.34
C MET A 169 -5.66 -2.22 0.74
N ASP A 170 -6.24 -2.66 1.83
CA ASP A 170 -6.20 -4.08 2.17
C ASP A 170 -7.07 -4.90 1.20
N TYR A 171 -7.05 -6.23 1.38
CA TYR A 171 -7.82 -7.15 0.55
C TYR A 171 -9.33 -6.84 0.61
N TYR A 172 -9.83 -6.39 1.77
CA TYR A 172 -11.24 -6.12 2.00
C TYR A 172 -11.71 -4.83 1.31
N GLU A 173 -10.96 -3.74 1.48
CA GLU A 173 -11.23 -2.48 0.76
C GLU A 173 -11.09 -2.66 -0.76
N SER A 174 -10.12 -3.47 -1.21
CA SER A 174 -9.93 -3.78 -2.63
C SER A 174 -11.09 -4.58 -3.21
N ALA A 175 -11.70 -5.46 -2.43
CA ALA A 175 -12.86 -6.25 -2.83
C ALA A 175 -14.11 -5.40 -3.17
N LEU A 176 -14.18 -4.16 -2.65
CA LEU A 176 -15.26 -3.21 -3.00
C LEU A 176 -15.27 -2.85 -4.50
N PHE A 177 -14.16 -3.02 -5.21
CA PHE A 177 -14.07 -2.83 -6.66
C PHE A 177 -14.49 -4.08 -7.45
N TYR A 178 -14.64 -5.22 -6.79
CA TYR A 178 -14.86 -6.53 -7.40
C TYR A 178 -16.29 -7.05 -7.18
N GLU A 179 -17.25 -6.13 -7.23
CA GLU A 179 -18.66 -6.47 -7.13
C GLU A 179 -19.06 -7.46 -8.25
N GLY A 180 -19.78 -8.51 -7.89
CA GLY A 180 -20.17 -9.58 -8.81
C GLY A 180 -19.17 -10.75 -8.92
N PHE A 181 -17.94 -10.62 -8.44
CA PHE A 181 -17.00 -11.73 -8.37
C PHE A 181 -17.20 -12.60 -7.13
N SER A 182 -16.92 -13.89 -7.27
CA SER A 182 -16.85 -14.81 -6.11
C SER A 182 -15.72 -14.41 -5.16
N ASP A 183 -15.79 -14.82 -3.89
CA ASP A 183 -14.73 -14.55 -2.92
C ASP A 183 -13.38 -15.15 -3.32
N GLU A 184 -13.41 -16.30 -4.02
CA GLU A 184 -12.21 -16.89 -4.61
C GLU A 184 -11.60 -15.99 -5.70
N ASP A 185 -12.43 -15.41 -6.56
CA ASP A 185 -11.98 -14.54 -7.63
C ASP A 185 -11.51 -13.17 -7.09
N LYS A 186 -12.12 -12.69 -6.01
CA LYS A 186 -11.61 -11.51 -5.29
C LYS A 186 -10.17 -11.73 -4.79
N VAL A 187 -9.87 -12.92 -4.24
CA VAL A 187 -8.48 -13.28 -3.85
C VAL A 187 -7.57 -13.31 -5.07
N ARG A 188 -8.02 -13.93 -6.18
CA ARG A 188 -7.23 -14.00 -7.43
C ARG A 188 -6.94 -12.60 -7.99
N LEU A 189 -7.95 -11.74 -8.08
CA LEU A 189 -7.80 -10.36 -8.55
C LEU A 189 -6.87 -9.57 -7.63
N TYR A 190 -7.06 -9.67 -6.30
CA TYR A 190 -6.17 -9.02 -5.34
C TYR A 190 -4.73 -9.52 -5.47
N SER A 191 -4.52 -10.80 -5.78
CA SER A 191 -3.17 -11.34 -5.96
C SER A 191 -2.42 -10.75 -7.15
N VAL A 192 -3.14 -10.18 -8.13
CA VAL A 192 -2.55 -9.51 -9.30
C VAL A 192 -2.52 -8.00 -9.13
N PHE A 193 -3.67 -7.39 -8.82
CA PHE A 193 -3.83 -5.92 -8.85
C PHE A 193 -3.56 -5.26 -7.49
N GLY A 194 -3.54 -6.04 -6.42
CA GLY A 194 -3.23 -5.57 -5.06
C GLY A 194 -4.18 -4.47 -4.56
N GLY A 195 -3.65 -3.61 -3.70
CA GLY A 195 -4.42 -2.56 -3.03
C GLY A 195 -4.38 -1.19 -3.70
N VAL A 196 -4.01 -1.06 -4.97
CA VAL A 196 -3.95 0.23 -5.67
C VAL A 196 -5.29 0.52 -6.36
N PRO A 197 -6.06 1.53 -5.91
CA PRO A 197 -7.40 1.80 -6.43
C PRO A 197 -7.46 1.99 -7.95
N TYR A 198 -6.42 2.59 -8.52
CA TYR A 198 -6.35 2.79 -9.96
C TYR A 198 -6.36 1.47 -10.74
N TYR A 199 -5.65 0.45 -10.26
CA TYR A 199 -5.60 -0.86 -10.92
C TYR A 199 -6.93 -1.59 -10.75
N ASN A 200 -7.46 -1.58 -9.52
CA ASN A 200 -8.72 -2.25 -9.17
C ASN A 200 -9.90 -1.71 -9.97
N ARG A 201 -9.93 -0.40 -10.23
CA ARG A 201 -10.99 0.25 -11.03
C ARG A 201 -10.99 -0.16 -12.51
N LEU A 202 -9.88 -0.72 -13.02
CA LEU A 202 -9.78 -1.18 -14.41
C LEU A 202 -10.37 -2.57 -14.62
N VAL A 203 -10.59 -3.32 -13.55
CA VAL A 203 -11.16 -4.66 -13.59
C VAL A 203 -12.61 -4.59 -14.08
N ASP A 204 -12.92 -5.39 -15.10
CA ASP A 204 -14.23 -5.50 -15.71
C ASP A 204 -14.99 -6.70 -15.12
N SER A 205 -16.08 -6.42 -14.38
CA SER A 205 -16.89 -7.46 -13.73
C SER A 205 -17.69 -8.34 -14.69
N SER A 206 -17.80 -7.95 -15.97
CA SER A 206 -18.41 -8.79 -17.00
C SER A 206 -17.48 -9.88 -17.54
N LYS A 207 -16.19 -9.85 -17.17
CA LYS A 207 -15.14 -10.74 -17.64
C LYS A 207 -14.62 -11.64 -16.53
N SER A 208 -14.09 -12.79 -16.90
CA SER A 208 -13.39 -13.68 -15.98
C SER A 208 -12.09 -13.06 -15.46
N VAL A 209 -11.53 -13.61 -14.38
CA VAL A 209 -10.20 -13.24 -13.85
C VAL A 209 -9.14 -13.39 -14.94
N ARG A 210 -9.19 -14.49 -15.71
CA ARG A 210 -8.24 -14.76 -16.82
C ARG A 210 -8.28 -13.65 -17.87
N GLU A 211 -9.46 -13.28 -18.35
CA GLU A 211 -9.63 -12.22 -19.35
C GLU A 211 -9.14 -10.87 -18.84
N ASN A 212 -9.46 -10.50 -17.58
CA ASN A 212 -8.94 -9.29 -16.97
C ASN A 212 -7.40 -9.28 -16.90
N ILE A 213 -6.78 -10.39 -16.54
CA ILE A 213 -5.32 -10.50 -16.50
C ILE A 213 -4.72 -10.32 -17.90
N ILE A 214 -5.26 -11.01 -18.89
CA ILE A 214 -4.78 -10.93 -20.27
C ILE A 214 -4.90 -9.50 -20.79
N GLU A 215 -6.06 -8.89 -20.69
CA GLU A 215 -6.30 -7.55 -21.25
C GLU A 215 -5.57 -6.43 -20.52
N LEU A 216 -5.39 -6.57 -19.21
CA LEU A 216 -4.81 -5.49 -18.41
C LEU A 216 -3.28 -5.57 -18.29
N ILE A 217 -2.68 -6.77 -18.34
CA ILE A 217 -1.24 -6.89 -18.09
C ILE A 217 -0.51 -7.96 -18.92
N ALA A 218 -1.18 -9.04 -19.35
CA ALA A 218 -0.52 -10.20 -19.96
C ALA A 218 -0.70 -10.27 -21.48
N SER A 219 -0.82 -9.14 -22.14
CA SER A 219 -0.85 -9.02 -23.62
C SER A 219 -0.04 -7.82 -24.11
N PRO A 220 0.49 -7.86 -25.34
CA PRO A 220 1.19 -6.72 -25.91
C PRO A 220 0.31 -5.48 -26.01
N GLY A 221 0.79 -4.35 -25.50
CA GLY A 221 0.03 -3.10 -25.45
C GLY A 221 -1.05 -3.03 -24.36
N ALA A 222 -1.11 -4.00 -23.45
CA ALA A 222 -2.02 -3.99 -22.32
C ALA A 222 -1.81 -2.74 -21.45
N ARG A 223 -2.90 -2.20 -20.89
CA ARG A 223 -2.91 -0.90 -20.19
C ARG A 223 -1.92 -0.85 -19.02
N LEU A 224 -1.67 -1.95 -18.34
CA LEU A 224 -0.74 -2.04 -17.22
C LEU A 224 0.58 -2.73 -17.57
N GLU A 225 0.79 -3.15 -18.83
CA GLU A 225 2.03 -3.81 -19.27
C GLU A 225 3.27 -2.99 -18.91
N ASN A 226 3.24 -1.70 -19.20
CA ASN A 226 4.36 -0.79 -18.93
C ASN A 226 4.22 -0.03 -17.59
N GLU A 227 3.14 -0.26 -16.85
CA GLU A 227 2.86 0.48 -15.62
C GLU A 227 3.96 0.32 -14.58
N VAL A 228 4.39 -0.91 -14.34
CA VAL A 228 5.47 -1.22 -13.39
C VAL A 228 6.76 -0.56 -13.83
N SER A 229 7.12 -0.71 -15.10
CA SER A 229 8.33 -0.08 -15.66
C SER A 229 8.27 1.44 -15.58
N MET A 230 7.14 2.06 -15.92
CA MET A 230 6.95 3.51 -15.85
C MET A 230 6.98 4.03 -14.41
N TYR A 231 6.32 3.33 -13.49
CA TYR A 231 6.35 3.68 -12.07
C TYR A 231 7.78 3.57 -11.52
N LEU A 232 8.44 2.44 -11.78
CA LEU A 232 9.81 2.24 -11.36
C LEU A 232 10.76 3.26 -12.02
N ASN A 233 10.60 3.57 -13.29
CA ASN A 233 11.44 4.54 -13.99
C ASN A 233 11.21 5.98 -13.51
N SER A 234 9.98 6.37 -13.23
CA SER A 234 9.69 7.73 -12.75
C SER A 234 10.27 8.00 -11.36
N GLU A 235 10.33 6.98 -10.53
CA GLU A 235 10.78 7.06 -9.13
C GLU A 235 12.17 6.42 -8.92
N ILE A 236 12.50 5.39 -9.71
CA ILE A 236 13.71 4.55 -9.59
C ILE A 236 14.71 4.80 -10.73
N SER A 237 14.45 5.67 -11.70
CA SER A 237 15.41 5.93 -12.78
C SER A 237 16.85 6.25 -12.32
N LYS A 238 16.99 6.50 -11.01
CA LYS A 238 18.25 6.71 -10.31
C LYS A 238 18.75 5.47 -9.54
N ILE A 239 18.01 4.34 -9.55
CA ILE A 239 18.41 3.13 -8.83
C ILE A 239 18.90 2.09 -9.84
N THR A 240 20.20 2.10 -10.09
CA THR A 240 20.87 1.04 -10.84
C THR A 240 20.60 -0.32 -10.19
N ASN A 241 20.37 -1.37 -10.96
CA ASN A 241 20.12 -2.75 -10.53
C ASN A 241 18.77 -3.01 -9.82
N ALA A 242 17.79 -2.12 -9.90
CA ALA A 242 16.48 -2.38 -9.29
C ALA A 242 15.76 -3.57 -9.95
N ASN A 243 15.81 -3.68 -11.27
CA ASN A 243 15.21 -4.79 -12.03
C ASN A 243 15.77 -6.15 -11.63
N GLU A 244 17.10 -6.24 -11.50
CA GLU A 244 17.80 -7.47 -11.10
C GLU A 244 17.39 -7.91 -9.69
N VAL A 245 17.22 -6.95 -8.77
CA VAL A 245 16.73 -7.22 -7.40
C VAL A 245 15.28 -7.69 -7.44
N PHE A 246 14.41 -7.02 -8.21
CA PHE A 246 13.01 -7.47 -8.36
C PHE A 246 12.90 -8.85 -8.96
N GLU A 247 13.74 -9.17 -9.95
CA GLU A 247 13.78 -10.50 -10.53
C GLU A 247 14.18 -11.59 -9.51
N ALA A 248 15.19 -11.31 -8.68
CA ALA A 248 15.61 -12.24 -7.64
C ALA A 248 14.48 -12.46 -6.61
N LEU A 249 13.83 -11.37 -6.17
CA LEU A 249 12.70 -11.44 -5.25
C LEU A 249 11.49 -12.19 -5.84
N ALA A 250 11.16 -11.94 -7.11
CA ALA A 250 10.05 -12.61 -7.80
C ALA A 250 10.29 -14.11 -8.02
N LYS A 251 11.55 -14.55 -8.05
CA LYS A 251 11.95 -15.98 -8.03
C LYS A 251 11.79 -16.62 -6.65
N GLY A 252 11.52 -15.83 -5.60
CA GLY A 252 11.38 -16.31 -4.23
C GLY A 252 12.65 -16.22 -3.38
N PHE A 253 13.74 -15.66 -3.90
CA PHE A 253 14.94 -15.41 -3.09
C PHE A 253 14.68 -14.24 -2.14
N SER A 254 14.53 -14.53 -0.84
CA SER A 254 14.17 -13.53 0.15
C SER A 254 15.29 -13.17 1.13
N LYS A 255 16.33 -13.99 1.25
CA LYS A 255 17.45 -13.71 2.15
C LYS A 255 18.51 -12.84 1.45
N PHE A 256 19.09 -11.91 2.21
CA PHE A 256 20.05 -10.94 1.68
C PHE A 256 21.17 -11.58 0.83
N LYS A 257 21.75 -12.68 1.33
CA LYS A 257 22.81 -13.41 0.62
C LYS A 257 22.31 -13.97 -0.70
N ASP A 258 21.14 -14.62 -0.71
CA ASP A 258 20.59 -15.22 -1.91
C ASP A 258 20.21 -14.16 -2.97
N ILE A 259 19.67 -13.01 -2.51
CA ILE A 259 19.38 -11.87 -3.39
C ILE A 259 20.67 -11.35 -4.02
N LEU A 260 21.74 -11.17 -3.23
CA LEU A 260 23.03 -10.71 -3.72
C LEU A 260 23.60 -11.63 -4.79
N ASP A 261 23.58 -12.94 -4.51
CA ASP A 261 24.12 -13.96 -5.44
C ASP A 261 23.28 -14.06 -6.73
N GLN A 262 21.98 -13.81 -6.67
CA GLN A 262 21.06 -13.98 -7.82
C GLN A 262 20.81 -12.70 -8.63
N SER A 263 20.93 -11.53 -8.01
CA SER A 263 20.73 -10.25 -8.70
C SER A 263 21.96 -9.73 -9.42
N HIS A 264 23.09 -10.39 -9.26
CA HIS A 264 24.37 -9.96 -9.86
C HIS A 264 24.75 -8.51 -9.51
N VAL A 265 24.24 -7.98 -8.40
CA VAL A 265 24.62 -6.66 -7.89
C VAL A 265 26.09 -6.69 -7.45
N SER A 266 26.84 -5.67 -7.80
CA SER A 266 28.31 -5.65 -7.69
C SER A 266 28.87 -5.82 -6.29
N SER A 267 28.08 -5.48 -5.24
CA SER A 267 28.54 -5.58 -3.85
C SER A 267 27.38 -5.57 -2.84
N GLY A 268 27.65 -6.07 -1.63
CA GLY A 268 26.72 -6.00 -0.51
C GLY A 268 26.27 -4.57 -0.17
N PRO A 269 27.15 -3.59 -0.04
CA PRO A 269 26.76 -2.19 0.19
C PRO A 269 25.81 -1.63 -0.89
N THR A 270 26.06 -1.96 -2.16
CA THR A 270 25.20 -1.56 -3.28
C THR A 270 23.80 -2.18 -3.13
N LEU A 271 23.73 -3.46 -2.79
CA LEU A 271 22.43 -4.13 -2.56
C LEU A 271 21.67 -3.49 -1.37
N VAL A 272 22.36 -3.11 -0.27
CA VAL A 272 21.74 -2.41 0.85
C VAL A 272 21.11 -1.09 0.38
N ASP A 273 21.85 -0.27 -0.39
CA ASP A 273 21.33 1.00 -0.91
C ASP A 273 20.10 0.81 -1.81
N VAL A 274 20.13 -0.20 -2.68
CA VAL A 274 18.98 -0.53 -3.55
C VAL A 274 17.78 -0.96 -2.71
N LEU A 275 17.95 -1.92 -1.79
CA LEU A 275 16.86 -2.41 -0.95
C LEU A 275 16.27 -1.30 -0.05
N ASP A 276 17.12 -0.45 0.53
CA ASP A 276 16.66 0.66 1.37
C ASP A 276 15.83 1.68 0.57
N LYS A 277 16.22 1.97 -0.67
CA LYS A 277 15.44 2.82 -1.58
C LYS A 277 14.09 2.18 -1.92
N LEU A 278 14.08 0.89 -2.30
CA LEU A 278 12.85 0.16 -2.64
C LEU A 278 11.89 0.03 -1.44
N ILE A 279 12.42 -0.10 -0.22
CA ILE A 279 11.62 -0.12 1.01
C ILE A 279 11.01 1.26 1.29
N ARG A 280 11.78 2.35 1.15
CA ARG A 280 11.24 3.71 1.30
C ARG A 280 10.11 4.02 0.31
N MET A 281 10.16 3.44 -0.88
CA MET A 281 9.12 3.58 -1.91
C MET A 281 7.90 2.67 -1.70
N ASP A 282 7.86 1.88 -0.62
CA ASP A 282 6.80 0.90 -0.34
C ASP A 282 6.60 -0.19 -1.42
N VAL A 283 7.62 -0.49 -2.23
CA VAL A 283 7.56 -1.56 -3.24
C VAL A 283 8.24 -2.85 -2.80
N VAL A 284 9.11 -2.76 -1.81
CA VAL A 284 9.71 -3.90 -1.11
C VAL A 284 9.48 -3.75 0.38
N LYS A 285 9.14 -4.83 1.06
CA LYS A 285 9.05 -4.91 2.52
C LYS A 285 10.15 -5.80 3.08
N LYS A 286 10.63 -5.44 4.27
CA LYS A 286 11.54 -6.25 5.07
C LYS A 286 10.75 -6.84 6.22
N GLU A 287 10.73 -8.16 6.35
CA GLU A 287 10.04 -8.87 7.43
C GLU A 287 11.05 -9.58 8.34
N MET A 288 10.82 -9.47 9.64
CA MET A 288 11.58 -10.18 10.66
C MET A 288 10.68 -11.24 11.29
N PRO A 289 11.21 -12.41 11.70
CA PRO A 289 10.43 -13.36 12.48
C PRO A 289 10.02 -12.74 13.83
N ILE A 290 8.78 -12.98 14.27
CA ILE A 290 8.26 -12.41 15.54
C ILE A 290 8.99 -12.91 16.79
N ASN A 291 9.65 -14.04 16.70
CA ASN A 291 10.43 -14.64 17.78
C ASN A 291 11.93 -14.30 17.75
N ASP A 292 12.40 -13.53 16.75
CA ASP A 292 13.82 -13.17 16.63
C ASP A 292 13.98 -11.83 15.85
N GLU A 293 13.27 -10.79 16.29
CA GLU A 293 13.16 -9.48 15.62
C GLU A 293 14.50 -8.73 15.48
N ASN A 294 15.47 -9.04 16.34
CA ASN A 294 16.79 -8.39 16.34
C ASN A 294 17.81 -9.08 15.43
N ASN A 295 17.53 -10.25 14.92
CA ASN A 295 18.46 -11.03 14.11
C ASN A 295 18.38 -10.67 12.62
N LYS A 296 19.15 -9.68 12.21
CA LYS A 296 19.19 -9.22 10.81
C LYS A 296 19.48 -10.31 9.79
N LYS A 297 20.12 -11.42 10.17
CA LYS A 297 20.40 -12.56 9.27
C LYS A 297 19.14 -13.35 8.93
N LYS A 298 18.12 -13.31 9.78
CA LYS A 298 16.82 -13.96 9.56
C LYS A 298 15.83 -13.06 8.80
N ALA A 299 16.17 -11.80 8.56
CA ALA A 299 15.33 -10.90 7.76
C ALA A 299 15.03 -11.49 6.38
N GLY A 300 13.80 -11.35 5.93
CA GLY A 300 13.36 -11.60 4.57
C GLY A 300 12.98 -10.30 3.86
N TYR A 301 13.25 -10.23 2.55
CA TYR A 301 12.83 -9.12 1.70
C TYR A 301 11.81 -9.64 0.69
N PHE A 302 10.72 -8.91 0.49
CA PHE A 302 9.60 -9.34 -0.34
C PHE A 302 9.07 -8.16 -1.15
N ILE A 303 8.62 -8.40 -2.37
CA ILE A 303 7.87 -7.42 -3.14
C ILE A 303 6.53 -7.20 -2.43
N SER A 304 6.22 -5.95 -2.07
CA SER A 304 4.98 -5.58 -1.37
C SER A 304 3.86 -5.20 -2.33
N ASP A 305 4.18 -4.86 -3.58
CA ASP A 305 3.22 -4.52 -4.62
C ASP A 305 2.89 -5.74 -5.48
N ASN A 306 1.64 -6.21 -5.40
CA ASN A 306 1.21 -7.43 -6.09
C ASN A 306 1.32 -7.33 -7.61
N LEU A 307 1.04 -6.15 -8.20
CA LEU A 307 1.18 -5.95 -9.64
C LEU A 307 2.65 -6.09 -10.07
N SER A 308 3.57 -5.50 -9.32
CA SER A 308 5.02 -5.66 -9.56
C SER A 308 5.45 -7.12 -9.40
N LEU A 309 4.97 -7.80 -8.36
CA LEU A 309 5.28 -9.23 -8.15
C LEU A 309 4.79 -10.08 -9.33
N PHE A 310 3.54 -9.88 -9.78
CA PHE A 310 2.97 -10.59 -10.92
C PHE A 310 3.77 -10.28 -12.21
N TYR A 311 4.06 -9.00 -12.47
CA TYR A 311 4.80 -8.55 -13.64
C TYR A 311 6.19 -9.19 -13.73
N TYR A 312 7.02 -9.10 -12.67
CA TYR A 312 8.36 -9.67 -12.68
C TYR A 312 8.36 -11.19 -12.71
N LYS A 313 7.33 -11.81 -12.15
CA LYS A 313 7.22 -13.27 -12.12
C LYS A 313 6.83 -13.85 -13.49
N TYR A 314 5.89 -13.24 -14.20
CA TYR A 314 5.29 -13.83 -15.40
C TYR A 314 5.53 -13.06 -16.69
N VAL A 315 5.55 -11.73 -16.65
CA VAL A 315 5.57 -10.88 -17.84
C VAL A 315 7.00 -10.47 -18.20
N PHE A 316 7.73 -9.84 -17.30
CA PHE A 316 9.01 -9.20 -17.55
C PHE A 316 10.02 -10.10 -18.30
N ARG A 317 10.17 -11.34 -17.87
CA ARG A 317 11.08 -12.31 -18.51
C ARG A 317 10.55 -12.90 -19.81
N ASN A 318 9.28 -12.80 -20.03
CA ASN A 318 8.60 -13.43 -21.15
C ASN A 318 8.10 -12.43 -22.19
N ILE A 319 8.47 -11.14 -22.10
CA ILE A 319 8.02 -10.07 -23.02
C ILE A 319 8.23 -10.48 -24.48
N SER A 320 9.42 -10.99 -24.84
CA SER A 320 9.67 -11.42 -26.22
C SER A 320 8.77 -12.58 -26.67
N ARG A 321 8.40 -13.49 -25.75
CA ARG A 321 7.48 -14.60 -26.03
C ARG A 321 6.05 -14.11 -26.13
N MET A 322 5.64 -13.24 -25.23
CA MET A 322 4.32 -12.61 -25.23
C MET A 322 4.05 -11.87 -26.54
N ASN A 323 5.06 -11.21 -27.11
CA ASN A 323 4.96 -10.46 -28.37
C ASN A 323 4.82 -11.33 -29.63
N ILE A 324 5.14 -12.62 -29.58
CA ILE A 324 5.13 -13.53 -30.75
C ILE A 324 4.15 -14.69 -30.62
N MET A 325 3.49 -14.84 -29.48
CA MET A 325 2.54 -15.92 -29.23
C MET A 325 1.12 -15.37 -29.19
N ASP A 326 0.16 -16.26 -29.49
CA ASP A 326 -1.24 -16.02 -29.16
C ASP A 326 -1.38 -15.80 -27.65
N VAL A 327 -2.20 -14.82 -27.26
CA VAL A 327 -2.29 -14.37 -25.85
C VAL A 327 -2.87 -15.44 -24.91
N ASP A 328 -3.82 -16.25 -25.40
CA ASP A 328 -4.39 -17.34 -24.64
C ASP A 328 -3.37 -18.47 -24.45
N VAL A 329 -2.64 -18.81 -25.50
CA VAL A 329 -1.55 -19.81 -25.45
C VAL A 329 -0.43 -19.34 -24.52
N PHE A 330 -0.11 -18.04 -24.54
CA PHE A 330 0.89 -17.47 -23.63
C PHE A 330 0.45 -17.60 -22.18
N TYR A 331 -0.78 -17.20 -21.87
CA TYR A 331 -1.35 -17.29 -20.52
C TYR A 331 -1.34 -18.74 -20.02
N ASP A 332 -1.88 -19.67 -20.79
CA ASP A 332 -2.00 -21.09 -20.40
C ASP A 332 -0.64 -21.74 -20.15
N LYS A 333 0.38 -21.38 -20.94
CA LYS A 333 1.71 -21.98 -20.86
C LYS A 333 2.60 -21.39 -19.75
N TYR A 334 2.50 -20.09 -19.50
CA TYR A 334 3.46 -19.39 -18.63
C TYR A 334 2.87 -18.84 -17.33
N ILE A 335 1.54 -18.79 -17.21
CA ILE A 335 0.87 -18.17 -16.08
C ILE A 335 -0.04 -19.17 -15.35
N ALA A 336 -0.99 -19.79 -16.04
CA ALA A 336 -2.17 -20.45 -15.47
C ALA A 336 -1.85 -21.42 -14.32
N GLU A 337 -0.98 -22.39 -14.53
CA GLU A 337 -0.69 -23.44 -13.53
C GLU A 337 0.03 -22.85 -12.29
N ASP A 338 1.10 -22.11 -12.48
CA ASP A 338 1.87 -21.53 -11.37
C ASP A 338 1.07 -20.45 -10.65
N PHE A 339 0.21 -19.71 -11.36
CA PHE A 339 -0.71 -18.73 -10.78
C PHE A 339 -1.65 -19.38 -9.77
N GLU A 340 -2.36 -20.45 -10.15
CA GLU A 340 -3.31 -21.15 -9.28
C GLU A 340 -2.63 -21.95 -8.17
N THR A 341 -1.48 -22.57 -8.44
CA THR A 341 -0.86 -23.53 -7.52
C THR A 341 0.15 -22.91 -6.57
N LYS A 342 0.74 -21.75 -6.90
CA LYS A 342 1.78 -21.13 -6.09
C LYS A 342 1.54 -19.65 -5.82
N HIS A 343 1.15 -18.85 -6.83
CA HIS A 343 1.06 -17.40 -6.66
C HIS A 343 -0.13 -17.01 -5.79
N VAL A 344 -1.34 -17.44 -6.15
CA VAL A 344 -2.57 -17.15 -5.39
C VAL A 344 -2.49 -17.70 -3.98
N PRO A 345 -2.07 -18.97 -3.73
CA PRO A 345 -1.91 -19.48 -2.37
C PRO A 345 -0.94 -18.66 -1.51
N LYS A 346 0.16 -18.18 -2.09
CA LYS A 346 1.12 -17.34 -1.35
C LYS A 346 0.55 -15.98 -0.97
N ILE A 347 -0.21 -15.34 -1.87
CA ILE A 347 -0.88 -14.08 -1.54
C ILE A 347 -2.05 -14.29 -0.58
N PHE A 348 -2.71 -15.46 -0.63
CA PHE A 348 -3.75 -15.79 0.33
C PHE A 348 -3.25 -15.82 1.79
N GLU A 349 -2.00 -16.22 2.03
CA GLU A 349 -1.39 -16.09 3.36
C GLU A 349 -1.33 -14.62 3.83
N ASP A 350 -1.01 -13.68 2.93
CA ASP A 350 -1.04 -12.24 3.23
C ASP A 350 -2.48 -11.74 3.45
N VAL A 351 -3.46 -12.21 2.68
CA VAL A 351 -4.90 -11.92 2.88
C VAL A 351 -5.34 -12.39 4.26
N CYS A 352 -4.99 -13.62 4.65
CA CYS A 352 -5.31 -14.17 5.97
C CYS A 352 -4.68 -13.35 7.10
N ARG A 353 -3.43 -12.90 6.94
CA ARG A 353 -2.77 -12.04 7.91
C ARG A 353 -3.48 -10.69 8.05
N GLN A 354 -3.87 -10.08 6.94
CA GLN A 354 -4.64 -8.82 6.94
C GLN A 354 -6.02 -9.01 7.59
N TYR A 355 -6.70 -10.12 7.34
CA TYR A 355 -7.96 -10.48 7.99
C TYR A 355 -7.81 -10.56 9.51
N LEU A 356 -6.82 -11.30 10.01
CA LEU A 356 -6.56 -11.40 11.44
C LEU A 356 -6.28 -10.04 12.07
N ILE A 357 -5.48 -9.18 11.42
CA ILE A 357 -5.23 -7.80 11.89
C ILE A 357 -6.54 -7.00 11.93
N ARG A 358 -7.39 -7.13 10.91
CA ARG A 358 -8.69 -6.45 10.85
C ARG A 358 -9.60 -6.90 11.99
N CYS A 359 -9.69 -8.21 12.24
CA CYS A 359 -10.44 -8.78 13.37
C CYS A 359 -9.92 -8.27 14.71
N ASN A 360 -8.59 -8.23 14.88
CA ASN A 360 -7.96 -7.71 16.09
C ASN A 360 -8.31 -6.23 16.35
N LYS A 361 -8.24 -5.39 15.32
CA LYS A 361 -8.63 -3.97 15.40
C LYS A 361 -10.11 -3.76 15.69
N LYS A 362 -10.99 -4.67 15.24
CA LYS A 362 -12.44 -4.66 15.54
C LYS A 362 -12.77 -5.23 16.92
N GLY A 363 -11.80 -5.75 17.67
CA GLY A 363 -12.02 -6.35 18.99
C GLY A 363 -12.76 -7.69 18.93
N LEU A 364 -12.63 -8.45 17.83
CA LEU A 364 -13.33 -9.73 17.65
C LEU A 364 -12.61 -10.92 18.33
N PHE A 365 -11.38 -10.73 18.78
CA PHE A 365 -10.68 -11.72 19.57
C PHE A 365 -10.88 -11.49 21.07
N SER A 366 -11.12 -12.56 21.81
CA SER A 366 -11.15 -12.50 23.29
C SER A 366 -9.82 -12.08 23.90
N GLU A 367 -8.73 -12.46 23.23
CA GLU A 367 -7.36 -12.09 23.58
C GLU A 367 -6.78 -11.35 22.35
N PRO A 368 -6.67 -10.01 22.40
CA PRO A 368 -6.06 -9.26 21.31
C PRO A 368 -4.56 -9.56 21.24
N PHE A 369 -4.08 -9.88 20.07
CA PHE A 369 -2.66 -10.14 19.88
C PHE A 369 -1.88 -8.83 19.69
N GLU A 370 -0.64 -8.81 20.20
CA GLU A 370 0.30 -7.70 20.08
C GLU A 370 1.23 -7.85 18.86
N LYS A 371 1.48 -9.10 18.43
CA LYS A 371 2.35 -9.42 17.31
C LYS A 371 1.70 -10.40 16.35
N ILE A 372 1.99 -10.23 15.07
CA ILE A 372 1.63 -11.18 14.01
C ILE A 372 2.72 -11.19 12.95
N GLY A 373 3.11 -12.36 12.49
CA GLY A 373 4.13 -12.51 11.45
C GLY A 373 4.62 -13.93 11.32
N LYS A 374 5.78 -14.08 10.67
CA LYS A 374 6.46 -15.36 10.54
C LYS A 374 7.13 -15.75 11.84
N TYR A 375 7.15 -17.06 12.12
CA TYR A 375 7.89 -17.65 13.24
C TYR A 375 8.95 -18.59 12.72
N TYR A 376 10.19 -18.34 13.08
CA TYR A 376 11.31 -19.20 12.70
C TYR A 376 11.49 -20.33 13.74
N TYR A 377 11.43 -21.56 13.30
CA TYR A 377 11.60 -22.72 14.17
C TYR A 377 12.84 -23.54 13.82
N ASP A 378 13.34 -24.26 14.82
CA ASP A 378 14.39 -25.24 14.70
C ASP A 378 13.83 -26.62 15.09
N ASP A 379 13.71 -27.52 14.10
CA ASP A 379 13.28 -28.88 14.31
C ASP A 379 14.51 -29.73 14.74
N SER A 380 14.68 -29.86 16.03
CA SER A 380 15.81 -30.61 16.63
C SER A 380 15.76 -32.12 16.34
N VAL A 381 14.57 -32.65 16.07
CA VAL A 381 14.36 -34.08 15.78
C VAL A 381 14.81 -34.40 14.37
N ASN A 382 14.37 -33.64 13.41
CA ASN A 382 14.70 -33.85 12.00
C ASN A 382 15.92 -33.03 11.53
N LYS A 383 16.53 -32.24 12.42
CA LYS A 383 17.67 -31.35 12.16
C LYS A 383 17.36 -30.37 10.99
N LYS A 384 16.14 -29.84 10.93
CA LYS A 384 15.68 -28.93 9.92
C LYS A 384 15.22 -27.62 10.56
N ASN A 385 15.63 -26.52 9.97
CA ASN A 385 15.11 -25.21 10.29
C ASN A 385 14.00 -24.87 9.30
N GLY A 386 12.98 -24.15 9.74
CA GLY A 386 11.88 -23.71 8.90
C GLY A 386 11.19 -22.47 9.44
N GLU A 387 10.13 -22.09 8.76
CA GLU A 387 9.29 -20.97 9.18
C GLU A 387 7.81 -21.34 9.08
N PHE A 388 7.02 -20.84 10.02
CA PHE A 388 5.58 -20.77 9.92
C PHE A 388 5.19 -19.37 9.44
N ASP A 389 4.30 -19.27 8.46
CA ASP A 389 3.99 -18.02 7.77
C ASP A 389 3.12 -17.08 8.60
N ILE A 390 2.23 -17.62 9.45
CA ILE A 390 1.32 -16.82 10.26
C ILE A 390 1.31 -17.38 11.69
N VAL A 391 1.86 -16.59 12.59
CA VAL A 391 1.80 -16.84 14.04
C VAL A 391 1.47 -15.52 14.72
N THR A 392 0.55 -15.55 15.69
CA THR A 392 0.26 -14.40 16.55
C THR A 392 0.79 -14.64 17.94
N TRP A 393 1.05 -13.57 18.66
CA TRP A 393 1.45 -13.59 20.07
C TRP A 393 0.60 -12.63 20.88
N ASP A 394 0.06 -13.11 21.99
CA ASP A 394 -0.74 -12.38 22.96
C ASP A 394 -0.30 -12.72 24.40
N ASP A 395 -1.00 -12.22 25.40
CA ASP A 395 -0.69 -12.44 26.83
C ASP A 395 -0.71 -13.92 27.25
N LYS A 396 -1.44 -14.79 26.54
CA LYS A 396 -1.50 -16.23 26.81
C LYS A 396 -0.39 -17.01 26.12
N GLY A 397 0.24 -16.45 25.09
CA GLY A 397 1.29 -17.10 24.31
C GLY A 397 1.08 -17.03 22.80
N TYR A 398 1.43 -18.11 22.12
CA TYR A 398 1.37 -18.15 20.67
C TYR A 398 0.11 -18.84 20.15
N VAL A 399 -0.42 -18.35 19.03
CA VAL A 399 -1.41 -19.05 18.21
C VAL A 399 -0.84 -19.24 16.81
N PHE A 400 -0.76 -20.47 16.37
CA PHE A 400 -0.34 -20.83 15.02
C PHE A 400 -1.53 -20.79 14.07
N TYR A 401 -1.31 -20.32 12.82
CA TYR A 401 -2.31 -20.38 11.77
C TYR A 401 -1.73 -20.98 10.48
N GLU A 402 -2.51 -21.86 9.85
CA GLU A 402 -2.23 -22.43 8.53
C GLU A 402 -3.28 -21.95 7.54
N ALA A 403 -2.86 -21.32 6.43
CA ALA A 403 -3.74 -20.87 5.36
C ALA A 403 -3.64 -21.81 4.14
N LYS A 404 -4.79 -22.25 3.59
CA LYS A 404 -4.85 -23.16 2.45
C LYS A 404 -5.82 -22.65 1.38
N PHE A 405 -5.28 -22.23 0.24
CA PHE A 405 -6.06 -21.88 -0.94
C PHE A 405 -6.04 -23.04 -1.96
N ARG A 406 -6.85 -24.05 -1.73
CA ARG A 406 -6.93 -25.27 -2.56
C ARG A 406 -8.38 -25.69 -2.77
N LYS A 407 -8.64 -26.54 -3.79
CA LYS A 407 -10.01 -27.00 -4.15
C LYS A 407 -10.64 -27.90 -3.09
N ASP A 408 -9.82 -28.71 -2.41
CA ASP A 408 -10.32 -29.66 -1.42
C ASP A 408 -10.40 -29.03 -0.04
N ALA A 409 -11.43 -29.38 0.72
CA ALA A 409 -11.58 -29.01 2.11
C ALA A 409 -10.43 -29.54 2.99
N ILE A 410 -10.11 -28.84 4.07
CA ILE A 410 -9.16 -29.30 5.08
C ILE A 410 -9.83 -30.41 5.91
N THR A 411 -9.17 -31.57 5.99
CA THR A 411 -9.67 -32.75 6.71
C THR A 411 -9.03 -32.90 8.07
N GLU A 412 -9.67 -33.67 8.97
CA GLU A 412 -9.14 -33.98 10.32
C GLU A 412 -7.69 -34.49 10.30
N PRO A 413 -7.31 -35.48 9.47
CA PRO A 413 -5.92 -35.96 9.43
C PRO A 413 -4.91 -34.87 9.07
N MET A 414 -5.28 -33.92 8.20
CA MET A 414 -4.41 -32.83 7.81
C MET A 414 -4.21 -31.82 8.95
N ILE A 415 -5.24 -31.56 9.73
CA ILE A 415 -5.16 -30.71 10.94
C ILE A 415 -4.24 -31.36 11.96
N GLU A 416 -4.44 -32.65 12.25
CA GLU A 416 -3.65 -33.40 13.21
C GLU A 416 -2.16 -33.52 12.81
N GLU A 417 -1.90 -33.76 11.53
CA GLU A 417 -0.53 -33.76 10.98
C GLU A 417 0.18 -32.42 11.20
N LYS A 418 -0.53 -31.32 10.93
CA LYS A 418 0.03 -29.98 11.08
C LYS A 418 0.24 -29.63 12.55
N ILE A 419 -0.71 -29.92 13.42
CA ILE A 419 -0.54 -29.76 14.87
C ILE A 419 0.64 -30.57 15.39
N ALA A 420 0.78 -31.82 14.95
CA ALA A 420 1.92 -32.67 15.31
C ALA A 420 3.25 -32.07 14.84
N GLN A 421 3.30 -31.50 13.63
CA GLN A 421 4.46 -30.79 13.13
C GLN A 421 4.82 -29.58 14.02
N VAL A 422 3.84 -28.77 14.42
CA VAL A 422 4.06 -27.60 15.29
C VAL A 422 4.59 -28.07 16.65
N LYS A 423 4.00 -29.10 17.24
CA LYS A 423 4.42 -29.68 18.55
C LYS A 423 5.83 -30.27 18.55
N GLN A 424 6.39 -30.63 17.40
CA GLN A 424 7.77 -31.08 17.25
C GLN A 424 8.79 -29.94 17.25
N THR A 425 8.33 -28.71 17.14
CA THR A 425 9.18 -27.51 17.14
C THR A 425 9.25 -26.88 18.52
N ASN A 426 10.00 -25.78 18.64
CA ASN A 426 10.07 -24.99 19.86
C ASN A 426 8.95 -23.94 19.99
N LEU A 427 7.91 -24.00 19.14
CA LEU A 427 6.75 -23.13 19.21
C LEU A 427 5.69 -23.73 20.14
N ASP A 428 5.55 -23.13 21.31
CA ASP A 428 4.53 -23.51 22.29
C ASP A 428 3.24 -22.73 22.04
N CYS A 429 2.27 -23.38 21.38
CA CYS A 429 0.97 -22.80 21.04
C CYS A 429 -0.12 -23.29 21.98
N TYR A 430 -0.96 -22.38 22.43
CA TYR A 430 -2.17 -22.72 23.18
C TYR A 430 -3.41 -22.92 22.28
N LYS A 431 -3.36 -22.45 21.00
CA LYS A 431 -4.39 -22.67 19.98
C LYS A 431 -3.79 -22.83 18.58
N TYR A 432 -4.57 -23.46 17.69
CA TYR A 432 -4.21 -23.73 16.29
C TYR A 432 -5.32 -23.24 15.36
N GLY A 433 -5.03 -22.27 14.52
CA GLY A 433 -5.92 -21.73 13.53
C GLY A 433 -5.74 -22.38 12.16
N PHE A 434 -6.83 -22.59 11.43
CA PHE A 434 -6.83 -23.05 10.05
C PHE A 434 -7.74 -22.15 9.23
N ILE A 435 -7.26 -21.67 8.10
CA ILE A 435 -7.98 -20.79 7.19
C ILE A 435 -8.07 -21.47 5.84
N SER A 436 -9.28 -21.75 5.37
CA SER A 436 -9.51 -22.58 4.19
C SER A 436 -10.39 -21.91 3.15
N ARG A 437 -9.95 -21.99 1.87
CA ARG A 437 -10.79 -21.62 0.73
C ARG A 437 -12.05 -22.48 0.64
N SER A 438 -11.94 -23.79 0.82
CA SER A 438 -13.00 -24.78 0.54
C SER A 438 -13.61 -25.36 1.82
N GLY A 439 -13.41 -24.70 2.97
CA GLY A 439 -13.98 -25.12 4.24
C GLY A 439 -13.29 -26.35 4.87
N PHE A 440 -14.02 -27.03 5.74
CA PHE A 440 -13.50 -28.04 6.62
C PHE A 440 -14.37 -29.29 6.66
N VAL A 441 -13.73 -30.45 6.78
CA VAL A 441 -14.35 -31.75 7.09
C VAL A 441 -13.64 -32.30 8.33
N CYS A 442 -13.94 -31.73 9.50
CA CYS A 442 -13.29 -32.05 10.76
C CYS A 442 -14.24 -31.80 11.94
N LYS A 443 -13.84 -32.24 13.13
CA LYS A 443 -14.55 -31.98 14.37
C LYS A 443 -14.15 -30.60 14.93
N GLU A 444 -15.10 -29.89 15.52
CA GLU A 444 -14.81 -28.71 16.34
C GLU A 444 -14.06 -29.11 17.61
N SER A 445 -13.17 -28.25 18.07
CA SER A 445 -12.40 -28.40 19.30
C SER A 445 -12.08 -27.03 19.88
N GLU A 446 -12.00 -26.90 21.19
CA GLU A 446 -11.73 -25.62 21.87
C GLU A 446 -10.33 -25.06 21.59
N ASP A 447 -9.39 -25.92 21.25
CA ASP A 447 -8.01 -25.55 20.88
C ASP A 447 -7.84 -25.18 19.41
N ARG A 448 -8.92 -25.23 18.61
CA ARG A 448 -8.91 -24.95 17.17
C ARG A 448 -9.72 -23.72 16.81
N ILE A 449 -9.22 -22.99 15.83
CA ILE A 449 -9.91 -21.85 15.20
C ILE A 449 -10.06 -22.21 13.72
N LEU A 450 -11.28 -22.34 13.24
CA LEU A 450 -11.57 -22.69 11.85
C LEU A 450 -12.21 -21.48 11.16
N ILE A 451 -11.60 -20.98 10.09
CA ILE A 451 -12.03 -19.80 9.35
C ILE A 451 -12.20 -20.17 7.88
N SER A 452 -13.40 -20.04 7.35
CA SER A 452 -13.68 -20.25 5.93
C SER A 452 -13.49 -18.97 5.10
N LEU A 453 -13.32 -19.11 3.79
CA LEU A 453 -13.10 -17.96 2.91
C LEU A 453 -14.25 -16.96 2.93
N ASP A 454 -15.50 -17.43 3.04
CA ASP A 454 -16.67 -16.57 3.11
C ASP A 454 -16.68 -15.70 4.39
N GLU A 455 -16.10 -16.16 5.49
CA GLU A 455 -15.96 -15.37 6.72
C GLU A 455 -14.97 -14.22 6.55
N ILE A 456 -13.95 -14.38 5.71
CA ILE A 456 -12.93 -13.37 5.45
C ILE A 456 -13.53 -12.11 4.81
N TYR A 457 -14.58 -12.25 4.01
CA TYR A 457 -15.27 -11.16 3.31
C TYR A 457 -16.58 -10.71 3.98
N LYS A 458 -16.99 -11.34 5.07
CA LYS A 458 -18.10 -10.85 5.91
C LYS A 458 -17.68 -9.65 6.75
N GLU A 459 -18.60 -8.69 6.97
CA GLU A 459 -18.39 -7.50 7.81
C GLU A 459 -18.28 -7.80 9.30
#